data_ef7cbd420967b57c4138c4631284532f
#
_entry.id   ef7cbd420967b57c4138c4631284532f
#
_cell.length_a   1.000
_cell.length_b   1.000
_cell.length_c   1.000
_cell.angle_alpha   90.00
_cell.angle_beta   90.00
_cell.angle_gamma   90.00
#
_symmetry.space_group_name_H-M   'P 1'
#
loop_
_entity.id
_entity.type
_entity.pdbx_description
1 polymer ?
#
loop_
_entity_poly.entity_id
_entity_poly.type
_entity_poly.pdbx_seq_one_letter_code
_entity_poly.pdbx_strand_id
1 'polypeptide(L)'
;MNKLVGLKILAGAVALALPLLASAESNVQTGAATAAPGATAHVDFTIVIPKILYLRVGTGSAYTTGALTSNGTVDLITFSPTPAQVGNGVAIPGTGGDLAGGVETAAVVSNSGNVTLNATATGALGDGAGDTIPFTEIKTTATTLTSATALPAPVLANGTSANVVLIAPATKVIVQDAKWTYAYLNNAVVPGGNYGGANVNNGRVVYTATMP
;
A
#
# COMPACT_ATOMS: atom_id res chain seq x y z
N MET A 1 53.03 -48.18 19.68
CA MET A 1 52.52 -47.29 18.63
C MET A 1 51.07 -46.98 18.99
N ASN A 2 50.89 -45.84 19.65
CA ASN A 2 49.59 -45.41 20.18
C ASN A 2 48.92 -44.46 19.19
N LYS A 3 47.69 -44.82 18.72
CA LYS A 3 46.86 -43.94 17.94
C LYS A 3 46.00 -43.13 18.89
N LEU A 4 46.25 -41.80 18.95
CA LEU A 4 45.37 -40.84 19.60
C LEU A 4 44.11 -40.66 18.73
N VAL A 5 42.95 -40.99 19.27
CA VAL A 5 41.65 -40.66 18.71
C VAL A 5 41.27 -39.27 19.20
N GLY A 6 41.23 -38.31 18.29
CA GLY A 6 40.82 -36.94 18.61
C GLY A 6 39.32 -36.85 18.84
N LEU A 7 38.94 -36.56 20.05
CA LEU A 7 37.56 -36.25 20.46
C LEU A 7 37.19 -34.82 19.99
N LYS A 8 36.36 -34.69 18.97
CA LYS A 8 35.77 -33.40 18.56
C LYS A 8 34.62 -33.08 19.52
N ILE A 9 34.87 -32.13 20.42
CA ILE A 9 33.81 -31.57 21.28
C ILE A 9 32.97 -30.60 20.43
N LEU A 10 31.75 -31.01 20.13
CA LEU A 10 30.74 -30.15 19.52
C LEU A 10 30.16 -29.27 20.62
N ALA A 11 30.56 -27.99 20.70
CA ALA A 11 29.99 -27.03 21.61
C ALA A 11 28.62 -26.63 21.11
N GLY A 12 27.56 -27.29 21.60
CA GLY A 12 26.19 -26.87 21.43
C GLY A 12 25.92 -25.61 22.24
N ALA A 13 25.64 -24.50 21.58
CA ALA A 13 25.14 -23.29 22.23
C ALA A 13 23.72 -23.57 22.76
N VAL A 14 23.61 -23.90 24.03
CA VAL A 14 22.31 -23.91 24.73
C VAL A 14 21.95 -22.44 25.01
N ALA A 15 21.05 -21.90 24.20
CA ALA A 15 20.38 -20.64 24.52
C ALA A 15 19.52 -20.88 25.78
N LEU A 16 20.04 -20.47 26.94
CA LEU A 16 19.23 -20.38 28.14
C LEU A 16 18.17 -19.28 27.91
N ALA A 17 16.96 -19.68 27.58
CA ALA A 17 15.78 -18.84 27.76
C ALA A 17 15.62 -18.67 29.26
N LEU A 18 16.21 -17.63 29.82
CA LEU A 18 15.88 -17.22 31.19
C LEU A 18 14.39 -16.87 31.21
N PRO A 19 13.56 -17.57 32.01
CA PRO A 19 12.23 -17.07 32.25
C PRO A 19 12.39 -15.69 32.88
N LEU A 20 11.82 -14.67 32.22
CA LEU A 20 11.64 -13.38 32.85
C LEU A 20 10.76 -13.64 34.07
N LEU A 21 11.39 -13.74 35.24
CA LEU A 21 10.66 -13.81 36.49
C LEU A 21 9.89 -12.50 36.60
N ALA A 22 8.61 -12.55 36.30
CA ALA A 22 7.70 -11.49 36.65
C ALA A 22 7.67 -11.43 38.17
N SER A 23 8.48 -10.57 38.77
CA SER A 23 8.43 -10.30 40.20
C SER A 23 7.22 -9.40 40.43
N ALA A 24 6.17 -9.93 41.06
CA ALA A 24 5.09 -9.10 41.55
C ALA A 24 5.59 -8.41 42.84
N GLU A 25 5.49 -7.09 42.86
CA GLU A 25 5.73 -6.32 44.07
C GLU A 25 4.62 -6.61 45.09
N SER A 26 5.00 -6.93 46.31
CA SER A 26 4.05 -7.06 47.44
C SER A 26 4.54 -6.20 48.58
N ASN A 27 3.61 -5.44 49.19
CA ASN A 27 3.89 -4.59 50.34
C ASN A 27 2.92 -4.91 51.45
N VAL A 28 3.46 -5.27 52.62
CA VAL A 28 2.71 -5.47 53.86
C VAL A 28 3.08 -4.37 54.85
N GLN A 29 2.10 -3.55 55.22
CA GLN A 29 2.27 -2.53 56.25
C GLN A 29 1.45 -2.90 57.49
N THR A 30 2.11 -2.81 58.65
CA THR A 30 1.48 -2.97 59.96
C THR A 30 1.46 -1.64 60.67
N GLY A 31 0.32 -1.23 61.21
CA GLY A 31 0.17 0.01 61.95
C GLY A 31 -0.37 -0.24 63.37
N ALA A 32 -0.33 0.78 64.21
CA ALA A 32 -1.00 0.75 65.50
C ALA A 32 -2.52 0.61 65.28
N ALA A 33 -3.24 0.06 66.24
CA ALA A 33 -4.70 -0.23 66.14
C ALA A 33 -5.57 0.99 65.77
N THR A 34 -5.05 2.20 65.90
CA THR A 34 -5.71 3.48 65.60
C THR A 34 -5.30 4.13 64.28
N ALA A 35 -4.39 3.54 63.52
CA ALA A 35 -3.93 4.06 62.23
C ALA A 35 -4.13 3.02 61.14
N ALA A 36 -4.85 3.41 60.06
CA ALA A 36 -5.01 2.55 58.92
C ALA A 36 -3.70 2.52 58.09
N PRO A 37 -3.03 1.37 57.98
CA PRO A 37 -1.86 1.24 57.12
C PRO A 37 -2.30 1.23 55.67
N GLY A 38 -1.55 1.91 54.78
CA GLY A 38 -1.75 1.85 53.34
C GLY A 38 -0.66 0.97 52.71
N ALA A 39 -1.04 -0.09 52.04
CA ALA A 39 -0.12 -0.90 51.23
C ALA A 39 -0.30 -0.60 49.74
N THR A 40 0.80 -0.44 49.03
CA THR A 40 0.85 -0.18 47.56
C THR A 40 1.66 -1.24 46.86
N ALA A 41 1.19 -1.68 45.70
CA ALA A 41 1.95 -2.54 44.80
C ALA A 41 1.83 -1.99 43.37
N HIS A 42 2.84 -2.18 42.53
CA HIS A 42 2.94 -1.62 41.21
C HIS A 42 3.01 -2.74 40.16
N VAL A 43 2.48 -2.43 38.97
CA VAL A 43 2.61 -3.26 37.75
C VAL A 43 2.94 -2.33 36.61
N ASP A 44 4.01 -2.63 35.90
CA ASP A 44 4.40 -1.90 34.70
C ASP A 44 3.85 -2.58 33.46
N PHE A 45 3.37 -1.78 32.52
CA PHE A 45 2.86 -2.25 31.23
C PHE A 45 3.67 -1.65 30.10
N THR A 46 3.98 -2.47 29.08
CA THR A 46 4.53 -2.00 27.82
C THR A 46 3.69 -2.51 26.65
N ILE A 47 3.47 -1.67 25.65
CA ILE A 47 2.79 -2.02 24.41
C ILE A 47 3.70 -1.65 23.25
N VAL A 48 4.02 -2.60 22.40
CA VAL A 48 4.81 -2.39 21.18
C VAL A 48 3.88 -2.47 19.97
N ILE A 49 3.75 -1.35 19.25
CA ILE A 49 2.92 -1.25 18.05
C ILE A 49 3.86 -1.19 16.83
N PRO A 50 3.80 -2.14 15.88
CA PRO A 50 4.61 -2.09 14.67
C PRO A 50 4.18 -0.93 13.77
N LYS A 51 5.10 -0.41 12.94
CA LYS A 51 4.76 0.48 11.83
C LYS A 51 4.02 -0.31 10.76
N ILE A 52 2.96 0.27 10.22
CA ILE A 52 2.12 -0.31 9.16
C ILE A 52 2.06 0.67 8.01
N LEU A 53 2.31 0.18 6.79
CA LEU A 53 1.98 0.86 5.55
C LEU A 53 1.29 -0.13 4.62
N TYR A 54 0.06 0.18 4.26
CA TYR A 54 -0.75 -0.59 3.33
C TYR A 54 -1.13 0.29 2.15
N LEU A 55 -0.93 -0.22 0.94
CA LEU A 55 -1.39 0.38 -0.30
C LEU A 55 -2.22 -0.65 -1.07
N ARG A 56 -3.36 -0.23 -1.53
CA ARG A 56 -4.21 -1.00 -2.45
C ARG A 56 -4.54 -0.15 -3.67
N VAL A 57 -4.49 -0.75 -4.85
CA VAL A 57 -5.05 -0.24 -6.09
C VAL A 57 -5.64 -1.42 -6.84
N GLY A 58 -6.96 -1.40 -7.07
CA GLY A 58 -7.67 -2.44 -7.79
C GLY A 58 -8.04 -3.66 -6.97
N THR A 59 -8.28 -4.77 -7.68
CA THR A 59 -8.88 -6.00 -7.18
C THR A 59 -8.22 -6.57 -5.95
N GLY A 60 -9.01 -6.91 -5.05
CA GLY A 60 -8.71 -7.62 -3.83
C GLY A 60 -10.01 -7.92 -3.12
N SER A 61 -9.95 -8.48 -1.93
CA SER A 61 -11.10 -8.54 -1.05
C SER A 61 -11.59 -7.12 -0.75
N ALA A 62 -12.86 -6.98 -0.41
CA ALA A 62 -13.41 -5.70 0.03
C ALA A 62 -12.47 -5.03 1.05
N TYR A 63 -12.17 -3.75 0.85
CA TYR A 63 -11.35 -3.00 1.80
C TYR A 63 -12.09 -2.90 3.13
N THR A 64 -11.45 -3.37 4.20
CA THR A 64 -11.87 -3.12 5.58
C THR A 64 -10.63 -2.71 6.38
N THR A 65 -10.74 -1.68 7.18
CA THR A 65 -9.63 -1.13 7.99
C THR A 65 -8.99 -2.16 8.93
N GLY A 66 -9.70 -3.24 9.28
CA GLY A 66 -9.21 -4.28 10.18
C GLY A 66 -8.62 -5.52 9.50
N ALA A 67 -8.67 -5.62 8.17
CA ALA A 67 -8.21 -6.79 7.42
C ALA A 67 -7.27 -6.38 6.27
N LEU A 68 -6.07 -5.93 6.64
CA LEU A 68 -5.03 -5.55 5.67
C LEU A 68 -4.34 -6.81 5.16
N THR A 69 -4.72 -7.28 3.97
CA THR A 69 -4.16 -8.49 3.35
C THR A 69 -3.48 -8.15 2.04
N SER A 70 -2.36 -8.81 1.76
CA SER A 70 -1.70 -8.72 0.46
C SER A 70 -2.45 -9.52 -0.60
N ASN A 71 -2.56 -8.96 -1.81
CA ASN A 71 -3.12 -9.62 -2.99
C ASN A 71 -2.21 -9.33 -4.19
N GLY A 72 -1.97 -10.33 -5.03
CA GLY A 72 -1.13 -10.20 -6.24
C GLY A 72 -1.93 -10.02 -7.54
N THR A 73 -3.26 -9.95 -7.49
CA THR A 73 -4.09 -9.74 -8.68
C THR A 73 -3.92 -8.31 -9.19
N VAL A 74 -3.78 -8.17 -10.51
CA VAL A 74 -3.66 -6.88 -11.21
C VAL A 74 -4.78 -6.78 -12.21
N ASP A 75 -5.60 -5.73 -12.09
CA ASP A 75 -6.70 -5.48 -13.00
C ASP A 75 -6.20 -4.89 -14.32
N LEU A 76 -6.96 -5.12 -15.37
CA LEU A 76 -6.75 -4.54 -16.69
C LEU A 76 -7.89 -3.57 -17.00
N ILE A 77 -7.53 -2.32 -17.33
CA ILE A 77 -8.46 -1.33 -17.86
C ILE A 77 -8.22 -1.19 -19.36
N THR A 78 -9.28 -1.30 -20.12
CA THR A 78 -9.24 -1.22 -21.58
C THR A 78 -10.05 -0.03 -22.07
N PHE A 79 -9.52 0.70 -23.06
CA PHE A 79 -10.18 1.80 -23.75
C PHE A 79 -10.39 1.41 -25.21
N SER A 80 -11.63 1.50 -25.71
CA SER A 80 -11.98 1.05 -27.05
C SER A 80 -12.76 2.13 -27.80
N PRO A 81 -12.10 3.14 -28.38
CA PRO A 81 -12.78 4.12 -29.20
C PRO A 81 -13.36 3.48 -30.46
N THR A 82 -14.54 3.90 -30.86
CA THR A 82 -15.10 3.56 -32.17
C THR A 82 -14.36 4.32 -33.28
N PRO A 83 -14.41 3.89 -34.56
CA PRO A 83 -13.76 4.60 -35.65
C PRO A 83 -14.14 6.10 -35.75
N ALA A 84 -15.37 6.46 -35.42
CA ALA A 84 -15.85 7.85 -35.43
C ALA A 84 -15.34 8.68 -34.23
N GLN A 85 -14.80 8.05 -33.19
CA GLN A 85 -14.30 8.72 -32.01
C GLN A 85 -12.80 8.95 -32.06
N VAL A 86 -12.04 8.19 -32.85
CA VAL A 86 -10.58 8.26 -32.85
C VAL A 86 -10.10 9.70 -33.09
N GLY A 87 -9.34 10.25 -32.12
CA GLY A 87 -8.71 11.56 -32.19
C GLY A 87 -9.66 12.75 -32.15
N ASN A 88 -10.92 12.59 -31.71
CA ASN A 88 -11.90 13.67 -31.68
C ASN A 88 -11.87 14.52 -30.40
N GLY A 89 -10.96 14.23 -29.45
CA GLY A 89 -10.84 14.95 -28.18
C GLY A 89 -11.93 14.63 -27.15
N VAL A 90 -12.83 13.69 -27.47
CA VAL A 90 -13.82 13.21 -26.49
C VAL A 90 -13.22 12.06 -25.71
N ALA A 91 -13.18 12.20 -24.39
CA ALA A 91 -12.61 11.18 -23.53
C ALA A 91 -13.37 9.84 -23.63
N ILE A 92 -12.62 8.75 -23.74
CA ILE A 92 -13.15 7.39 -23.82
C ILE A 92 -13.11 6.78 -22.42
N PRO A 93 -14.25 6.39 -21.84
CA PRO A 93 -14.27 5.72 -20.54
C PRO A 93 -13.59 4.35 -20.64
N GLY A 94 -12.93 3.94 -19.56
CA GLY A 94 -12.38 2.60 -19.44
C GLY A 94 -13.44 1.54 -19.26
N THR A 95 -13.08 0.30 -19.57
CA THR A 95 -13.80 -0.92 -19.18
C THR A 95 -12.88 -1.76 -18.31
N GLY A 96 -13.44 -2.66 -17.49
CA GLY A 96 -12.64 -3.38 -16.47
C GLY A 96 -12.50 -2.58 -15.19
N GLY A 97 -11.55 -2.99 -14.35
CA GLY A 97 -11.41 -2.52 -12.99
C GLY A 97 -12.30 -3.26 -11.99
N ASP A 98 -11.98 -3.18 -10.70
CA ASP A 98 -12.69 -3.92 -9.64
C ASP A 98 -14.13 -3.42 -9.40
N LEU A 99 -14.44 -2.19 -9.79
CA LEU A 99 -15.81 -1.64 -9.78
C LEU A 99 -16.42 -1.55 -11.18
N ALA A 100 -15.81 -2.17 -12.18
CA ALA A 100 -16.17 -2.06 -13.60
C ALA A 100 -16.10 -0.61 -14.13
N GLY A 101 -16.32 -0.42 -15.45
CA GLY A 101 -16.34 0.93 -16.05
C GLY A 101 -15.02 1.71 -15.97
N GLY A 102 -13.88 1.03 -15.88
CA GLY A 102 -12.57 1.66 -15.73
C GLY A 102 -12.34 2.28 -14.34
N VAL A 103 -13.00 1.75 -13.31
CA VAL A 103 -12.92 2.23 -11.94
C VAL A 103 -12.21 1.22 -11.05
N GLU A 104 -11.22 1.70 -10.29
CA GLU A 104 -10.47 0.94 -9.30
C GLU A 104 -10.69 1.50 -7.91
N THR A 105 -10.79 0.61 -6.91
CA THR A 105 -10.68 1.04 -5.52
C THR A 105 -9.22 1.28 -5.17
N ALA A 106 -8.93 2.40 -4.53
CA ALA A 106 -7.61 2.70 -4.00
C ALA A 106 -7.70 2.98 -2.51
N ALA A 107 -6.73 2.49 -1.72
CA ALA A 107 -6.70 2.73 -0.28
C ALA A 107 -5.25 2.79 0.24
N VAL A 108 -5.04 3.66 1.22
CA VAL A 108 -3.80 3.77 2.00
C VAL A 108 -4.13 3.73 3.48
N VAL A 109 -3.40 2.88 4.22
CA VAL A 109 -3.42 2.87 5.68
C VAL A 109 -1.98 2.97 6.20
N SER A 110 -1.73 3.92 7.09
CA SER A 110 -0.43 4.13 7.73
C SER A 110 -0.63 4.58 9.18
N ASN A 111 0.31 4.21 10.05
CA ASN A 111 0.34 4.65 11.45
C ASN A 111 1.65 5.38 11.83
N SER A 112 2.40 5.88 10.86
CA SER A 112 3.73 6.46 11.12
C SER A 112 3.99 7.82 10.47
N GLY A 113 2.95 8.62 10.28
CA GLY A 113 3.08 9.98 9.75
C GLY A 113 2.70 10.10 8.28
N ASN A 114 3.27 11.09 7.59
CA ASN A 114 2.94 11.38 6.19
C ASN A 114 3.24 10.20 5.27
N VAL A 115 2.43 10.04 4.23
CA VAL A 115 2.66 9.04 3.18
C VAL A 115 2.90 9.77 1.86
N THR A 116 3.94 9.37 1.14
CA THR A 116 4.21 9.81 -0.22
C THR A 116 3.79 8.70 -1.18
N LEU A 117 2.93 9.05 -2.14
CA LEU A 117 2.41 8.14 -3.16
C LEU A 117 2.86 8.61 -4.54
N ASN A 118 3.32 7.69 -5.38
CA ASN A 118 3.60 7.95 -6.80
C ASN A 118 3.19 6.75 -7.67
N ALA A 119 3.24 6.96 -8.98
CA ALA A 119 3.01 5.95 -10.00
C ALA A 119 4.21 5.93 -10.96
N THR A 120 4.65 4.74 -11.37
CA THR A 120 5.76 4.56 -12.30
C THR A 120 5.34 3.65 -13.45
N ALA A 121 5.53 4.12 -14.68
CA ALA A 121 5.46 3.33 -15.90
C ALA A 121 6.86 3.22 -16.50
N THR A 122 7.16 2.15 -17.24
CA THR A 122 8.46 1.96 -17.89
C THR A 122 8.67 2.95 -19.04
N GLY A 123 7.59 3.39 -19.70
CA GLY A 123 7.60 4.30 -20.83
C GLY A 123 6.17 4.54 -21.30
N ALA A 124 6.00 5.15 -22.48
CA ALA A 124 4.70 5.28 -23.14
C ALA A 124 4.11 3.89 -23.48
N LEU A 125 2.79 3.79 -23.55
CA LEU A 125 2.11 2.59 -24.05
C LEU A 125 2.54 2.32 -25.49
N GLY A 126 3.14 1.18 -25.76
CA GLY A 126 3.56 0.78 -27.12
C GLY A 126 2.56 -0.15 -27.77
N ASP A 127 2.63 -0.28 -29.09
CA ASP A 127 1.88 -1.27 -29.87
C ASP A 127 2.71 -2.50 -30.26
N GLY A 128 4.02 -2.47 -29.96
CA GLY A 128 4.99 -3.48 -30.37
C GLY A 128 5.53 -3.31 -31.81
N ALA A 129 5.00 -2.35 -32.57
CA ALA A 129 5.45 -2.01 -33.93
C ALA A 129 6.25 -0.70 -33.99
N GLY A 130 6.27 0.06 -32.92
CA GLY A 130 7.05 1.32 -32.79
C GLY A 130 6.19 2.54 -32.49
N ASP A 131 4.88 2.43 -32.61
CA ASP A 131 3.97 3.51 -32.27
C ASP A 131 3.67 3.53 -30.77
N THR A 132 3.40 4.75 -30.24
CA THR A 132 3.19 4.92 -28.81
C THR A 132 2.08 5.90 -28.48
N ILE A 133 1.45 5.69 -27.31
CA ILE A 133 0.52 6.64 -26.68
C ILE A 133 1.09 6.99 -25.30
N PRO A 134 1.33 8.29 -24.99
CA PRO A 134 1.86 8.68 -23.70
C PRO A 134 0.85 8.46 -22.58
N PHE A 135 1.32 8.11 -21.38
CA PHE A 135 0.46 7.93 -20.20
C PHE A 135 -0.27 9.22 -19.77
N THR A 136 0.21 10.40 -20.21
CA THR A 136 -0.50 11.67 -20.01
C THR A 136 -1.86 11.73 -20.73
N GLU A 137 -2.09 10.86 -21.70
CA GLU A 137 -3.41 10.68 -22.34
C GLU A 137 -4.38 9.85 -21.49
N ILE A 138 -3.94 9.25 -20.37
CA ILE A 138 -4.81 8.54 -19.44
C ILE A 138 -5.03 9.44 -18.21
N LYS A 139 -6.23 10.02 -18.14
CA LYS A 139 -6.66 10.83 -17.00
C LYS A 139 -7.21 9.94 -15.90
N THR A 140 -6.76 10.18 -14.67
CA THR A 140 -7.32 9.57 -13.46
C THR A 140 -8.11 10.62 -12.67
N THR A 141 -9.34 10.29 -12.28
CA THR A 141 -10.18 11.13 -11.43
C THR A 141 -10.50 10.38 -10.14
N ALA A 142 -10.19 10.98 -8.99
CA ALA A 142 -10.48 10.41 -7.68
C ALA A 142 -11.82 10.93 -7.14
N THR A 143 -12.67 10.04 -6.65
CA THR A 143 -13.90 10.36 -5.94
C THR A 143 -13.96 9.58 -4.63
N THR A 144 -14.74 10.06 -3.67
CA THR A 144 -14.86 9.40 -2.35
C THR A 144 -15.43 7.98 -2.46
N LEU A 145 -14.90 7.08 -1.64
CA LEU A 145 -15.45 5.72 -1.44
C LEU A 145 -16.08 5.65 -0.05
N THR A 146 -15.29 5.53 1.01
CA THR A 146 -15.77 5.54 2.41
C THR A 146 -15.18 6.70 3.20
N SER A 147 -14.00 7.17 2.84
CA SER A 147 -13.33 8.31 3.46
C SER A 147 -14.03 9.62 3.11
N ALA A 148 -14.08 10.57 4.05
CA ALA A 148 -14.66 11.91 3.83
C ALA A 148 -13.93 12.70 2.72
N THR A 149 -12.63 12.44 2.55
CA THR A 149 -11.80 13.01 1.46
C THR A 149 -11.25 11.87 0.62
N ALA A 150 -11.41 11.95 -0.69
CA ALA A 150 -10.90 10.94 -1.60
C ALA A 150 -9.38 10.86 -1.55
N LEU A 151 -8.82 9.65 -1.59
CA LEU A 151 -7.39 9.42 -1.80
C LEU A 151 -7.00 9.98 -3.17
N PRO A 152 -6.16 11.03 -3.25
CA PRO A 152 -5.77 11.61 -4.52
C PRO A 152 -4.94 10.62 -5.35
N ALA A 153 -5.22 10.57 -6.65
CA ALA A 153 -4.49 9.73 -7.59
C ALA A 153 -3.23 10.45 -8.09
N PRO A 154 -2.08 9.78 -8.21
CA PRO A 154 -0.95 10.30 -8.97
C PRO A 154 -1.33 10.55 -10.44
N VAL A 155 -0.85 11.65 -11.01
CA VAL A 155 -1.00 11.92 -12.45
C VAL A 155 -0.05 11.01 -13.21
N LEU A 156 -0.57 10.19 -14.13
CA LEU A 156 0.22 9.23 -14.87
C LEU A 156 1.20 9.94 -15.83
N ALA A 157 2.40 9.36 -16.00
CA ALA A 157 3.47 9.88 -16.85
C ALA A 157 4.26 8.71 -17.47
N ASN A 158 5.01 9.00 -18.54
CA ASN A 158 5.98 8.07 -19.11
C ASN A 158 7.23 8.03 -18.22
N GLY A 159 7.19 7.26 -17.15
CA GLY A 159 8.18 7.22 -16.08
C GLY A 159 7.49 7.42 -14.72
N THR A 160 8.24 7.96 -13.77
CA THR A 160 7.71 8.21 -12.42
C THR A 160 6.92 9.52 -12.38
N SER A 161 5.70 9.48 -11.85
CA SER A 161 4.85 10.64 -11.64
C SER A 161 5.42 11.60 -10.58
N ALA A 162 4.90 12.82 -10.52
CA ALA A 162 5.07 13.67 -9.36
C ALA A 162 4.53 12.98 -8.09
N ASN A 163 5.15 13.27 -6.95
CA ASN A 163 4.71 12.76 -5.68
C ASN A 163 3.40 13.40 -5.22
N VAL A 164 2.50 12.57 -4.73
CA VAL A 164 1.31 12.98 -3.98
C VAL A 164 1.60 12.76 -2.51
N VAL A 165 1.58 13.82 -1.70
CA VAL A 165 1.86 13.74 -0.27
C VAL A 165 0.55 13.78 0.52
N LEU A 166 0.29 12.71 1.26
CA LEU A 166 -0.80 12.62 2.22
C LEU A 166 -0.29 13.12 3.57
N ILE A 167 -0.87 14.22 4.04
CA ILE A 167 -0.48 14.82 5.32
C ILE A 167 -1.22 14.10 6.45
N ALA A 168 -0.47 13.50 7.35
CA ALA A 168 -1.04 12.83 8.50
C ALA A 168 -1.54 13.85 9.54
N PRO A 169 -2.65 13.57 10.22
CA PRO A 169 -3.09 14.35 11.38
C PRO A 169 -2.11 14.21 12.55
N ALA A 170 -2.34 14.93 13.64
CA ALA A 170 -1.52 14.84 14.86
C ALA A 170 -1.42 13.40 15.43
N THR A 171 -2.41 12.57 15.18
CA THR A 171 -2.42 11.14 15.54
C THR A 171 -1.42 10.28 14.75
N LYS A 172 -0.82 10.83 13.68
CA LYS A 172 0.08 10.14 12.73
C LYS A 172 -0.54 8.94 12.00
N VAL A 173 -1.86 8.81 12.06
CA VAL A 173 -2.60 7.73 11.40
C VAL A 173 -3.29 8.27 10.16
N ILE A 174 -3.05 7.62 9.01
CA ILE A 174 -3.76 7.86 7.75
C ILE A 174 -4.61 6.62 7.46
N VAL A 175 -5.90 6.84 7.20
CA VAL A 175 -6.83 5.86 6.66
C VAL A 175 -7.62 6.61 5.58
N GLN A 176 -7.30 6.36 4.32
CA GLN A 176 -7.90 7.09 3.22
C GLN A 176 -8.13 6.16 2.03
N ASP A 177 -9.29 6.27 1.40
CA ASP A 177 -9.68 5.51 0.23
C ASP A 177 -10.33 6.38 -0.83
N ALA A 178 -10.48 5.82 -2.03
CA ALA A 178 -11.15 6.46 -3.14
C ALA A 178 -11.60 5.43 -4.18
N LYS A 179 -12.43 5.90 -5.11
CA LYS A 179 -12.62 5.33 -6.44
C LYS A 179 -11.75 6.13 -7.40
N TRP A 180 -10.83 5.46 -8.09
CA TRP A 180 -10.04 6.04 -9.16
C TRP A 180 -10.65 5.63 -10.50
N THR A 181 -11.18 6.61 -11.23
CA THR A 181 -11.79 6.41 -12.56
C THR A 181 -10.80 6.82 -13.62
N TYR A 182 -10.56 5.93 -14.59
CA TYR A 182 -9.62 6.15 -15.69
C TYR A 182 -10.39 6.42 -16.99
N ALA A 183 -9.88 7.39 -17.76
CA ALA A 183 -10.38 7.72 -19.08
C ALA A 183 -9.22 8.03 -20.03
N TYR A 184 -9.30 7.57 -21.25
CA TYR A 184 -8.36 7.94 -22.33
C TYR A 184 -8.82 9.25 -22.95
N LEU A 185 -7.96 10.27 -22.95
CA LEU A 185 -8.31 11.63 -23.42
C LEU A 185 -8.56 11.72 -24.93
N ASN A 186 -7.90 10.85 -25.72
CA ASN A 186 -8.15 10.71 -27.15
C ASN A 186 -7.96 12.01 -27.95
N ASN A 187 -6.93 12.79 -27.57
CA ASN A 187 -6.68 14.12 -28.10
C ASN A 187 -6.11 14.13 -29.55
N ALA A 188 -5.58 13.01 -30.00
CA ALA A 188 -4.94 12.91 -31.32
C ALA A 188 -5.33 11.61 -32.03
N VAL A 189 -5.33 11.65 -33.35
CA VAL A 189 -5.39 10.45 -34.18
C VAL A 189 -4.04 9.73 -34.05
N VAL A 190 -4.10 8.46 -33.67
CA VAL A 190 -2.94 7.57 -33.57
C VAL A 190 -3.10 6.40 -34.56
N PRO A 191 -2.00 5.76 -35.01
CA PRO A 191 -2.07 4.57 -35.85
C PRO A 191 -2.94 3.48 -35.19
N GLY A 192 -3.60 2.65 -36.01
CA GLY A 192 -4.40 1.53 -35.51
C GLY A 192 -3.50 0.46 -34.89
N GLY A 193 -3.76 0.07 -33.64
CA GLY A 193 -2.98 -0.92 -32.91
C GLY A 193 -3.53 -1.25 -31.53
N ASN A 194 -2.92 -2.21 -30.84
CA ASN A 194 -3.19 -2.51 -29.44
C ASN A 194 -2.03 -1.93 -28.59
N TYR A 195 -2.29 -0.84 -27.92
CA TYR A 195 -1.32 -0.14 -27.11
C TYR A 195 -1.35 -0.63 -25.66
N GLY A 196 -0.20 -1.09 -25.15
CA GLY A 196 -0.10 -1.63 -23.79
C GLY A 196 -0.67 -3.07 -23.69
N GLY A 197 -1.13 -3.42 -22.49
CA GLY A 197 -1.70 -4.73 -22.16
C GLY A 197 -1.28 -5.22 -20.77
N ALA A 198 -1.67 -6.43 -20.42
CA ALA A 198 -1.35 -7.03 -19.11
C ALA A 198 0.15 -7.32 -18.99
N ASN A 199 0.93 -6.36 -18.52
CA ASN A 199 2.37 -6.39 -18.36
C ASN A 199 3.16 -6.56 -19.69
N VAL A 200 2.61 -6.06 -20.77
CA VAL A 200 3.28 -6.02 -22.09
C VAL A 200 3.24 -4.60 -22.65
N ASN A 201 4.15 -4.28 -23.57
CA ASN A 201 4.18 -3.01 -24.30
C ASN A 201 4.07 -1.76 -23.37
N ASN A 202 4.75 -1.80 -22.22
CA ASN A 202 4.71 -0.78 -21.16
C ASN A 202 3.30 -0.56 -20.55
N GLY A 203 2.36 -1.49 -20.71
CA GLY A 203 0.97 -1.35 -20.24
C GLY A 203 0.82 -1.38 -18.71
N ARG A 204 1.89 -1.62 -17.95
CA ARG A 204 1.82 -1.69 -16.48
C ARG A 204 2.26 -0.40 -15.81
N VAL A 205 1.41 0.06 -14.89
CA VAL A 205 1.75 1.12 -13.94
C VAL A 205 1.94 0.50 -12.55
N VAL A 206 3.04 0.85 -11.88
CA VAL A 206 3.34 0.44 -10.52
C VAL A 206 3.11 1.62 -9.58
N TYR A 207 2.18 1.49 -8.66
CA TYR A 207 1.94 2.47 -7.61
C TYR A 207 2.80 2.14 -6.40
N THR A 208 3.43 3.17 -5.83
CA THR A 208 4.33 3.03 -4.67
C THR A 208 3.93 4.02 -3.59
N ALA A 209 3.77 3.52 -2.37
CA ALA A 209 3.60 4.35 -1.18
C ALA A 209 4.84 4.22 -0.30
N THR A 210 5.29 5.32 0.30
CA THR A 210 6.38 5.36 1.27
C THR A 210 6.00 6.19 2.48
N MET A 211 6.56 5.88 3.66
CA MET A 211 6.39 6.65 4.90
C MET A 211 7.76 6.86 5.57
N PRO A 212 7.91 7.82 6.50
CA PRO A 212 9.15 8.08 7.22
C PRO A 212 9.64 6.89 8.06
#